data_ff7371855479783692c8381024b6f19b
#
_entry.id   ff7371855479783692c8381024b6f19b
#
_cell.length_a   1.000
_cell.length_b   1.000
_cell.length_c   1.000
_cell.angle_alpha   90.00
_cell.angle_beta   90.00
_cell.angle_gamma   90.00
#
_symmetry.space_group_name_H-M   'P 1'
#
loop_
_entity.id
_entity.type
_entity.pdbx_description
1 polymer ?
#
loop_
_entity_poly.entity_id
_entity_poly.type
_entity_poly.pdbx_seq_one_letter_code
_entity_poly.pdbx_strand_id
1 'polypeptide(L)'
;FKNSIYGFKIAFKNEKRIRHEIYLAIALIPLGLLIGETFNQKFLLISSVLITLIIEPLKPLIQYAVDSINFENIYLARHLKNVGNIAVFIAIINLFLTWLLILFL
;
A
#
# COMPACT_ATOMS: atom_id res chain seq x y z
N PHE A 1 -1.00 -2.89 -20.68
CA PHE A 1 -0.28 -1.67 -20.29
C PHE A 1 -1.19 -0.45 -20.37
N LYS A 2 -1.89 -0.26 -21.50
CA LYS A 2 -2.85 0.84 -21.63
C LYS A 2 -3.97 0.77 -20.60
N ASN A 3 -4.47 -0.42 -20.32
CA ASN A 3 -5.52 -0.63 -19.33
C ASN A 3 -5.05 -0.27 -17.92
N SER A 4 -3.79 -0.56 -17.61
CA SER A 4 -3.21 -0.24 -16.30
C SER A 4 -3.08 1.27 -16.14
N ILE A 5 -2.62 1.99 -17.16
CA ILE A 5 -2.50 3.44 -17.12
C ILE A 5 -3.87 4.09 -16.99
N TYR A 6 -4.84 3.59 -17.74
CA TYR A 6 -6.21 4.12 -17.70
C TYR A 6 -6.83 3.91 -16.32
N GLY A 7 -6.69 2.70 -15.77
CA GLY A 7 -7.17 2.42 -14.42
C GLY A 7 -6.51 3.28 -13.35
N PHE A 8 -5.20 3.50 -13.46
CA PHE A 8 -4.47 4.38 -12.56
C PHE A 8 -5.00 5.82 -12.63
N LYS A 9 -5.23 6.34 -13.82
CA LYS A 9 -5.76 7.70 -13.99
C LYS A 9 -7.14 7.86 -13.35
N ILE A 10 -8.01 6.87 -13.54
CA ILE A 10 -9.35 6.89 -12.96
C ILE A 10 -9.26 6.83 -11.43
N ALA A 11 -8.46 5.93 -10.89
CA ALA A 11 -8.28 5.78 -9.45
C ALA A 11 -7.70 7.04 -8.84
N PHE A 12 -6.68 7.62 -9.47
CA PHE A 12 -6.06 8.86 -9.00
C PHE A 12 -7.07 10.00 -8.95
N LYS A 13 -7.93 10.10 -9.97
CA LYS A 13 -8.92 11.18 -10.07
C LYS A 13 -10.06 11.00 -9.06
N ASN A 14 -10.53 9.78 -8.85
CA ASN A 14 -11.75 9.51 -8.12
C ASN A 14 -11.56 9.21 -6.64
N GLU A 15 -10.37 8.75 -6.23
CA GLU A 15 -10.13 8.36 -4.85
C GLU A 15 -9.06 9.24 -4.21
N LYS A 16 -9.47 10.01 -3.19
CA LYS A 16 -8.55 10.86 -2.42
C LYS A 16 -7.48 10.06 -1.72
N ARG A 17 -7.82 8.87 -1.22
CA ARG A 17 -6.90 8.01 -0.48
C ARG A 17 -5.70 7.61 -1.33
N ILE A 18 -5.95 7.22 -2.59
CA ILE A 18 -4.87 6.87 -3.52
C ILE A 18 -4.00 8.08 -3.81
N ARG A 19 -4.59 9.27 -3.97
CA ARG A 19 -3.81 10.49 -4.17
C ARG A 19 -2.89 10.78 -2.99
N HIS A 20 -3.39 10.65 -1.76
CA HIS A 20 -2.56 10.85 -0.56
C HIS A 20 -1.41 9.86 -0.51
N GLU A 21 -1.65 8.61 -0.83
CA GLU A 21 -0.61 7.58 -0.84
C GLU A 21 0.46 7.85 -1.90
N ILE A 22 0.05 8.29 -3.08
CA ILE A 22 0.98 8.65 -4.16
C ILE A 22 1.82 9.85 -3.75
N TYR A 23 1.22 10.87 -3.12
CA TYR A 23 1.98 12.03 -2.64
C TYR A 23 2.98 11.63 -1.56
N LEU A 24 2.60 10.74 -0.64
CA LEU A 24 3.52 10.21 0.36
C LEU A 24 4.66 9.43 -0.30
N ALA A 25 4.37 8.62 -1.31
CA ALA A 25 5.39 7.87 -2.03
C ALA A 25 6.36 8.81 -2.76
N ILE A 26 5.84 9.86 -3.40
CA ILE A 26 6.66 10.85 -4.09
C ILE A 26 7.59 11.56 -3.11
N ALA A 27 7.15 11.78 -1.87
CA ALA A 27 7.98 12.38 -0.84
C ALA A 27 8.99 11.38 -0.28
N LEU A 28 8.57 10.14 -0.01
CA LEU A 28 9.38 9.14 0.66
C LEU A 28 10.43 8.51 -0.25
N ILE A 29 10.14 8.32 -1.53
CA ILE A 29 11.10 7.69 -2.45
C ILE A 29 12.38 8.52 -2.60
N PRO A 30 12.33 9.84 -2.88
CA PRO A 30 13.55 10.65 -2.89
C PRO A 30 14.26 10.67 -1.55
N LEU A 31 13.49 10.71 -0.45
CA LEU A 31 14.06 10.68 0.90
C LEU A 31 14.84 9.39 1.14
N GLY A 32 14.30 8.25 0.70
CA GLY A 32 14.97 6.97 0.79
C GLY A 32 16.27 6.93 0.00
N LEU A 33 16.29 7.57 -1.17
CA LEU A 33 17.50 7.67 -1.99
C LEU A 33 18.57 8.50 -1.30
N LEU A 34 18.19 9.51 -0.52
CA LEU A 34 19.13 10.35 0.22
C LEU A 34 19.63 9.68 1.51
N ILE A 35 18.74 8.99 2.22
CA ILE A 35 19.06 8.37 3.51
C ILE A 35 19.88 7.10 3.33
N GLY A 36 19.57 6.29 2.32
CA GLY A 36 20.28 5.03 2.06
C GLY A 36 21.70 5.30 1.64
N GLU A 37 22.66 4.63 2.30
CA GLU A 37 24.08 4.77 1.99
C GLU A 37 24.53 3.79 0.91
N THR A 38 23.96 2.57 0.92
CA THR A 38 24.30 1.54 -0.04
C THR A 38 23.11 1.28 -0.98
N PHE A 39 23.38 0.60 -2.10
CA PHE A 39 22.33 0.21 -3.03
C PHE A 39 21.27 -0.66 -2.35
N ASN A 40 21.70 -1.60 -1.50
CA ASN A 40 20.78 -2.48 -0.79
C ASN A 40 19.87 -1.70 0.15
N GLN A 41 20.40 -0.70 0.87
CA GLN A 41 19.60 0.14 1.74
C GLN A 41 18.58 0.96 0.96
N LYS A 42 19.00 1.57 -0.13
CA LYS A 42 18.10 2.34 -0.99
C LYS A 42 16.98 1.45 -1.55
N PHE A 43 17.35 0.26 -2.00
CA PHE A 43 16.38 -0.70 -2.54
C PHE A 43 15.35 -1.10 -1.49
N LEU A 44 15.79 -1.41 -0.27
CA LEU A 44 14.89 -1.81 0.81
C LEU A 44 13.93 -0.67 1.20
N LEU A 45 14.44 0.55 1.30
CA LEU A 45 13.61 1.71 1.65
C LEU A 45 12.54 1.95 0.61
N ILE A 46 12.91 1.96 -0.66
CA ILE A 46 11.97 2.19 -1.75
C ILE A 46 10.98 1.04 -1.88
N SER A 47 11.45 -0.21 -1.75
CA SER A 47 10.58 -1.38 -1.83
C SER A 47 9.51 -1.39 -0.76
N SER A 48 9.86 -1.00 0.47
CA SER A 48 8.89 -0.94 1.56
C SER A 48 7.77 0.07 1.27
N VAL A 49 8.11 1.23 0.69
CA VAL A 49 7.13 2.23 0.29
C VAL A 49 6.23 1.69 -0.82
N LEU A 50 6.81 1.03 -1.83
CA LEU A 50 6.04 0.49 -2.94
C LEU A 50 5.10 -0.63 -2.51
N ILE A 51 5.55 -1.50 -1.61
CA ILE A 51 4.72 -2.58 -1.08
C ILE A 51 3.52 -2.00 -0.35
N THR A 52 3.74 -1.00 0.50
CA THR A 52 2.65 -0.34 1.22
C THR A 52 1.69 0.34 0.25
N LEU A 53 2.22 0.99 -0.79
CA LEU A 53 1.41 1.65 -1.81
C LEU A 53 0.53 0.67 -2.58
N ILE A 54 1.00 -0.57 -2.79
CA ILE A 54 0.24 -1.61 -3.47
C ILE A 54 -0.85 -2.19 -2.56
N ILE A 55 -0.49 -2.49 -1.31
CA ILE A 55 -1.37 -3.21 -0.38
C ILE A 55 -2.48 -2.31 0.17
N GLU A 56 -2.18 -1.07 0.48
CA GLU A 56 -3.13 -0.17 1.12
C GLU A 56 -4.42 0.03 0.31
N PRO A 57 -4.38 0.26 -1.03
CA PRO A 57 -5.60 0.38 -1.80
C PRO A 57 -6.42 -0.91 -1.90
N LEU A 58 -5.83 -2.06 -1.65
CA LEU A 58 -6.54 -3.33 -1.69
C LEU A 58 -7.59 -3.44 -0.60
N LYS A 59 -7.36 -2.80 0.55
CA LYS A 59 -8.30 -2.85 1.67
C LYS A 59 -9.69 -2.32 1.29
N PRO A 60 -9.85 -1.09 0.76
CA PRO A 60 -11.15 -0.60 0.36
C PRO A 60 -11.74 -1.37 -0.83
N LEU A 61 -10.89 -1.91 -1.72
CA LEU A 61 -11.36 -2.73 -2.82
C LEU A 61 -11.98 -4.04 -2.32
N ILE A 62 -11.36 -4.68 -1.34
CA ILE A 62 -11.88 -5.90 -0.73
C ILE A 62 -13.21 -5.61 -0.04
N GLN A 63 -13.28 -4.51 0.71
CA GLN A 63 -14.51 -4.12 1.39
C GLN A 63 -15.63 -3.84 0.39
N TYR A 64 -15.33 -3.13 -0.68
CA TYR A 64 -16.30 -2.84 -1.72
C TYR A 64 -16.79 -4.11 -2.41
N ALA A 65 -15.89 -5.02 -2.75
CA ALA A 65 -16.24 -6.28 -3.38
C ALA A 65 -17.13 -7.13 -2.48
N VAL A 66 -16.80 -7.20 -1.20
CA VAL A 66 -17.60 -7.95 -0.21
C VAL A 66 -18.99 -7.35 -0.08
N ASP A 67 -19.09 -6.03 -0.01
CA ASP A 67 -20.38 -5.36 0.12
C ASP A 67 -21.24 -5.46 -1.13
N SER A 68 -20.61 -5.54 -2.32
CA SER A 68 -21.30 -5.66 -3.60
C SER A 68 -21.83 -7.06 -3.88
N ILE A 69 -21.17 -8.09 -3.32
CA ILE A 69 -21.58 -9.48 -3.46
C ILE A 69 -22.50 -9.80 -2.28
N ASN A 70 -23.66 -10.38 -2.61
CA ASN A 70 -24.63 -10.75 -1.58
C ASN A 70 -24.20 -12.07 -0.95
N PHE A 71 -23.30 -12.00 0.04
CA PHE A 71 -22.82 -13.20 0.74
C PHE A 71 -23.92 -13.73 1.67
N GLU A 72 -24.28 -15.00 1.48
CA GLU A 72 -25.12 -15.70 2.44
C GLU A 72 -24.36 -16.02 3.72
N ASN A 73 -23.03 -16.16 3.61
CA ASN A 73 -22.18 -16.50 4.72
C ASN A 73 -21.52 -15.23 5.28
N ILE A 74 -22.06 -14.75 6.41
CA ILE A 74 -21.55 -13.57 7.09
C ILE A 74 -20.12 -13.77 7.60
N TYR A 75 -19.79 -14.99 8.02
CA TYR A 75 -18.44 -15.30 8.52
C TYR A 75 -17.39 -15.15 7.42
N LEU A 76 -17.69 -15.59 6.20
CA LEU A 76 -16.77 -15.44 5.09
C LEU A 76 -16.54 -13.97 4.74
N ALA A 77 -17.61 -13.17 4.69
CA ALA A 77 -17.52 -11.74 4.41
C ALA A 77 -16.65 -11.04 5.45
N ARG A 78 -16.89 -11.34 6.73
CA ARG A 78 -16.13 -10.75 7.84
C ARG A 78 -14.67 -11.19 7.80
N HIS A 79 -14.41 -12.44 7.47
CA HIS A 79 -13.05 -12.98 7.35
C HIS A 79 -12.27 -12.27 6.25
N LEU A 80 -12.88 -12.04 5.09
CA LEU A 80 -12.22 -11.33 3.98
C LEU A 80 -11.86 -9.90 4.37
N LYS A 81 -12.76 -9.20 5.06
CA LYS A 81 -12.47 -7.85 5.56
C LYS A 81 -11.33 -7.85 6.56
N ASN A 82 -11.29 -8.84 7.46
CA ASN A 82 -10.23 -8.96 8.46
C ASN A 82 -8.88 -9.23 7.82
N VAL A 83 -8.83 -10.09 6.80
CA VAL A 83 -7.58 -10.37 6.09
C VAL A 83 -7.04 -9.10 5.42
N GLY A 84 -7.91 -8.28 4.82
CA GLY A 84 -7.51 -6.99 4.27
C GLY A 84 -6.91 -6.07 5.32
N ASN A 85 -7.53 -6.00 6.50
CA ASN A 85 -7.02 -5.17 7.60
C ASN A 85 -5.66 -5.66 8.09
N ILE A 86 -5.48 -6.97 8.22
CA ILE A 86 -4.21 -7.58 8.65
C ILE A 86 -3.12 -7.31 7.63
N ALA A 87 -3.42 -7.43 6.33
CA ALA A 87 -2.45 -7.18 5.28
C ALA A 87 -1.91 -5.75 5.31
N VAL A 88 -2.80 -4.77 5.47
CA VAL A 88 -2.42 -3.36 5.59
C VAL A 88 -1.58 -3.13 6.84
N PHE A 89 -1.97 -3.74 7.96
CA PHE A 89 -1.24 -3.61 9.23
C PHE A 89 0.19 -4.15 9.10
N ILE A 90 0.35 -5.32 8.49
CA ILE A 90 1.67 -5.92 8.28
C ILE A 90 2.52 -5.04 7.34
N ALA A 91 1.93 -4.51 6.29
CA ALA A 91 2.65 -3.64 5.35
C ALA A 91 3.16 -2.38 6.04
N ILE A 92 2.34 -1.76 6.90
CA ILE A 92 2.74 -0.56 7.65
C ILE A 92 3.85 -0.90 8.64
N ILE A 93 3.77 -2.02 9.34
CA ILE A 93 4.83 -2.47 10.23
C ILE A 93 6.13 -2.69 9.45
N ASN A 94 6.06 -3.33 8.30
CA ASN A 94 7.23 -3.55 7.45
C ASN A 94 7.86 -2.22 7.03
N LEU A 95 7.04 -1.24 6.67
CA LEU A 95 7.53 0.08 6.30
C LEU A 95 8.29 0.73 7.46
N PHE A 96 7.68 0.79 8.64
CA PHE A 96 8.31 1.40 9.81
C PHE A 96 9.56 0.67 10.25
N LEU A 97 9.52 -0.67 10.28
CA LEU A 97 10.69 -1.45 10.68
C LEU A 97 11.86 -1.25 9.71
N THR A 98 11.60 -1.28 8.41
CA THR A 98 12.65 -1.09 7.40
C THR A 98 13.29 0.28 7.55
N TRP A 99 12.50 1.33 7.69
CA TRP A 99 13.02 2.68 7.81
C TRP A 99 13.77 2.88 9.12
N LEU A 100 13.23 2.38 10.25
CA LEU A 100 13.89 2.51 11.55
C LEU A 100 15.21 1.76 11.59
N LEU A 101 15.25 0.53 11.07
CA LEU A 101 16.48 -0.26 11.08
C LEU A 101 17.57 0.40 10.23
N ILE A 102 17.22 0.93 9.08
CA ILE A 102 18.22 1.57 8.21
C ILE A 102 18.68 2.91 8.80
N LEU A 103 17.77 3.69 9.39
CA LEU A 103 18.13 4.99 9.98
C LEU A 103 19.02 4.85 11.22
N PHE A 104 18.81 3.81 12.04
CA PHE A 104 19.49 3.67 13.32
C PHE A 104 20.58 2.59 13.33
N LEU A 105 20.73 1.83 12.28
CA LEU A 105 21.81 0.86 12.12
C LEU A 105 22.71 1.24 10.95
#